data_95c3be9c1c09796c31afdaa40bccec92
#
_entry.id   95c3be9c1c09796c31afdaa40bccec92
#
_cell.length_a   1.000
_cell.length_b   1.000
_cell.length_c   1.000
_cell.angle_alpha   90.00
_cell.angle_beta   90.00
_cell.angle_gamma   90.00
#
_symmetry.space_group_name_H-M   'P 1'
#
loop_
_entity.id
_entity.type
_entity.pdbx_description
1 polymer ?
#
loop_
_entity_poly.entity_id
_entity_poly.type
_entity_poly.pdbx_seq_one_letter_code
_entity_poly.pdbx_strand_id
1 'polypeptide(L)'
;LLINKQKIIRENQKDLKNAIRKNLIDSLVLNEKRIEGIRHSINEICNFKNPIGQILETWKRPNKLNIKKVSTPIGVIGVIYESRPNVTADVAALCLKSGNCSILRGGSEAINSNKILAHLFREALQKNKINKNCVQFINSRDRKIVDNLLSKMNNYIDVIVPRGGKGLISKVQKFSNIHVI
;
A
#
# COMPACT_ATOMS: atom_id res chain seq x y z
N LEU A 1 3.39 -1.20 15.95
CA LEU A 1 3.86 -2.54 15.57
C LEU A 1 4.39 -3.31 16.76
N LEU A 2 5.37 -2.80 17.51
CA LEU A 2 6.03 -3.55 18.60
C LEU A 2 5.06 -4.01 19.68
N ILE A 3 4.17 -3.13 20.17
CA ILE A 3 3.16 -3.46 21.19
C ILE A 3 2.23 -4.62 20.72
N ASN A 4 2.03 -4.75 19.42
CA ASN A 4 1.15 -5.76 18.83
C ASN A 4 1.93 -6.92 18.17
N LYS A 5 3.24 -7.07 18.45
CA LYS A 5 4.12 -8.06 17.83
C LYS A 5 3.56 -9.48 17.91
N GLN A 6 3.13 -9.91 19.07
CA GLN A 6 2.58 -11.25 19.28
C GLN A 6 1.28 -11.47 18.49
N LYS A 7 0.44 -10.43 18.38
CA LYS A 7 -0.81 -10.48 17.59
C LYS A 7 -0.50 -10.64 16.11
N ILE A 8 0.51 -9.93 15.59
CA ILE A 8 0.96 -10.05 14.20
C ILE A 8 1.48 -11.46 13.92
N ILE A 9 2.36 -11.99 14.78
CA ILE A 9 2.93 -13.34 14.64
C ILE A 9 1.82 -14.40 14.65
N ARG A 10 0.86 -14.29 15.56
CA ARG A 10 -0.29 -15.22 15.64
C ARG A 10 -1.12 -15.23 14.36
N GLU A 11 -1.42 -14.07 13.80
CA GLU A 11 -2.17 -14.00 12.53
C GLU A 11 -1.33 -14.53 11.35
N ASN A 12 -0.03 -14.26 11.35
CA ASN A 12 0.90 -14.81 10.35
C ASN A 12 0.99 -16.34 10.40
N GLN A 13 0.98 -16.95 11.59
CA GLN A 13 0.97 -18.41 11.74
C GLN A 13 -0.25 -19.05 11.07
N LYS A 14 -1.41 -18.37 11.04
CA LYS A 14 -2.59 -18.87 10.31
C LYS A 14 -2.35 -18.91 8.80
N ASP A 15 -1.66 -17.89 8.26
CA ASP A 15 -1.30 -17.86 6.84
C ASP A 15 -0.29 -18.97 6.51
N LEU A 16 0.72 -19.17 7.35
CA LEU A 16 1.72 -20.21 7.16
C LEU A 16 1.16 -21.63 7.19
N LYS A 17 0.20 -21.89 8.11
CA LYS A 17 -0.50 -23.19 8.18
C LYS A 17 -1.33 -23.50 6.91
N ASN A 18 -1.85 -22.45 6.27
CA ASN A 18 -2.73 -22.57 5.09
C ASN A 18 -1.97 -22.33 3.78
N ALA A 19 -0.65 -22.13 3.82
CA ALA A 19 0.15 -21.87 2.62
C ALA A 19 0.23 -23.10 1.72
N ILE A 20 -0.32 -22.99 0.51
CA ILE A 20 -0.33 -24.06 -0.50
C ILE A 20 1.02 -24.12 -1.22
N ARG A 21 1.61 -22.96 -1.52
CA ARG A 21 2.85 -22.84 -2.27
C ARG A 21 4.06 -22.78 -1.34
N LYS A 22 4.75 -23.92 -1.18
CA LYS A 22 5.93 -24.06 -0.29
C LYS A 22 7.05 -23.06 -0.62
N ASN A 23 7.25 -22.71 -1.89
CA ASN A 23 8.26 -21.75 -2.34
C ASN A 23 7.99 -20.30 -1.90
N LEU A 24 6.78 -19.98 -1.44
CA LEU A 24 6.43 -18.65 -0.93
C LEU A 24 6.53 -18.53 0.60
N ILE A 25 6.73 -19.64 1.31
CA ILE A 25 6.74 -19.65 2.79
C ILE A 25 7.74 -18.63 3.33
N ASP A 26 8.96 -18.61 2.79
CA ASP A 26 9.96 -17.65 3.25
C ASP A 26 9.50 -16.19 3.10
N SER A 27 8.86 -15.83 1.98
CA SER A 27 8.33 -14.47 1.77
C SER A 27 7.11 -14.14 2.63
N LEU A 28 6.40 -15.14 3.13
CA LEU A 28 5.21 -14.99 4.00
C LEU A 28 5.57 -14.81 5.47
N VAL A 29 6.68 -15.38 5.95
CA VAL A 29 7.03 -15.40 7.37
C VAL A 29 7.14 -13.98 7.93
N LEU A 30 6.47 -13.72 9.06
CA LEU A 30 6.64 -12.54 9.91
C LEU A 30 7.12 -12.99 11.30
N ASN A 31 8.41 -13.14 11.45
CA ASN A 31 9.05 -13.32 12.76
C ASN A 31 9.41 -11.97 13.40
N GLU A 32 9.92 -11.98 14.60
CA GLU A 32 10.30 -10.77 15.34
C GLU A 32 11.29 -9.89 14.55
N LYS A 33 12.31 -10.51 13.94
CA LYS A 33 13.32 -9.80 13.13
C LYS A 33 12.69 -9.09 11.93
N ARG A 34 11.73 -9.73 11.24
CA ARG A 34 11.04 -9.13 10.09
C ARG A 34 10.06 -8.02 10.51
N ILE A 35 9.39 -8.16 11.66
CA ILE A 35 8.55 -7.09 12.22
C ILE A 35 9.40 -5.89 12.59
N GLU A 36 10.59 -6.11 13.16
CA GLU A 36 11.54 -5.03 13.44
C GLU A 36 12.03 -4.37 12.15
N GLY A 37 12.29 -5.15 11.10
CA GLY A 37 12.60 -4.63 9.76
C GLY A 37 11.49 -3.72 9.20
N ILE A 38 10.22 -4.12 9.34
CA ILE A 38 9.07 -3.29 8.93
C ILE A 38 9.04 -1.98 9.74
N ARG A 39 9.29 -2.06 11.06
CA ARG A 39 9.36 -0.86 11.90
C ARG A 39 10.46 0.10 11.42
N HIS A 40 11.63 -0.44 11.12
CA HIS A 40 12.76 0.33 10.62
C HIS A 40 12.41 1.03 9.29
N SER A 41 11.87 0.28 8.33
CA SER A 41 11.40 0.81 7.05
C SER A 41 10.38 1.96 7.21
N ILE A 42 9.41 1.79 8.12
CA ILE A 42 8.44 2.87 8.42
C ILE A 42 9.13 4.10 8.98
N ASN A 43 10.10 3.93 9.89
CA ASN A 43 10.85 5.05 10.46
C ASN A 43 11.67 5.78 9.39
N GLU A 44 12.31 5.06 8.47
CA GLU A 44 13.00 5.66 7.32
C GLU A 44 12.04 6.48 6.46
N ILE A 45 10.85 5.94 6.14
CA ILE A 45 9.81 6.66 5.39
C ILE A 45 9.38 7.93 6.13
N CYS A 46 9.24 7.87 7.46
CA CYS A 46 8.93 9.07 8.26
C CYS A 46 9.97 10.17 8.11
N ASN A 47 11.25 9.79 7.99
CA ASN A 47 12.38 10.72 7.85
C ASN A 47 12.55 11.27 6.43
N PHE A 48 11.88 10.74 5.43
CA PHE A 48 11.93 11.29 4.07
C PHE A 48 11.48 12.75 4.07
N LYS A 49 12.11 13.56 3.23
CA LYS A 49 11.64 14.92 2.98
C LYS A 49 10.16 14.89 2.56
N ASN A 50 9.37 15.83 3.08
CA ASN A 50 7.97 15.92 2.69
C ASN A 50 7.87 16.22 1.18
N PRO A 51 7.24 15.35 0.39
CA PRO A 51 7.12 15.57 -1.05
C PRO A 51 6.02 16.55 -1.43
N ILE A 52 5.13 16.93 -0.50
CA ILE A 52 3.95 17.75 -0.78
C ILE A 52 4.31 19.23 -0.71
N GLY A 53 3.79 20.02 -1.65
CA GLY A 53 3.94 21.46 -1.66
C GLY A 53 5.34 21.95 -2.04
N GLN A 54 6.22 21.09 -2.56
CA GLN A 54 7.53 21.50 -3.03
C GLN A 54 7.42 22.25 -4.36
N ILE A 55 8.08 23.40 -4.43
CA ILE A 55 8.23 24.14 -5.68
C ILE A 55 9.31 23.42 -6.50
N LEU A 56 8.90 22.76 -7.58
CA LEU A 56 9.79 22.04 -8.49
C LEU A 56 10.46 22.97 -9.49
N GLU A 57 9.69 23.96 -9.98
CA GLU A 57 10.14 24.94 -10.98
C GLU A 57 9.43 26.26 -10.74
N THR A 58 10.09 27.36 -11.11
CA THR A 58 9.50 28.71 -11.10
C THR A 58 9.97 29.45 -12.34
N TRP A 59 9.05 30.11 -13.05
CA TRP A 59 9.38 30.96 -14.21
C TRP A 59 8.47 32.17 -14.30
N LYS A 60 8.99 33.23 -14.90
CA LYS A 60 8.25 34.47 -15.17
C LYS A 60 7.90 34.59 -16.65
N ARG A 61 6.72 35.06 -16.93
CA ARG A 61 6.28 35.39 -18.30
C ARG A 61 6.52 36.86 -18.59
N PRO A 62 6.59 37.31 -19.88
CA PRO A 62 6.75 38.69 -20.26
C PRO A 62 5.74 39.67 -19.65
N ASN A 63 4.50 39.17 -19.42
CA ASN A 63 3.43 39.92 -18.75
C ASN A 63 3.57 39.98 -17.22
N LYS A 64 4.74 39.64 -16.66
CA LYS A 64 5.08 39.60 -15.22
C LYS A 64 4.39 38.53 -14.42
N LEU A 65 3.64 37.59 -15.04
CA LEU A 65 3.04 36.45 -14.34
C LEU A 65 4.13 35.52 -13.82
N ASN A 66 4.09 35.21 -12.51
CA ASN A 66 4.93 34.20 -11.88
C ASN A 66 4.19 32.87 -11.90
N ILE A 67 4.77 31.85 -12.52
CA ILE A 67 4.24 30.49 -12.54
C ILE A 67 5.13 29.61 -11.68
N LYS A 68 4.51 28.77 -10.85
CA LYS A 68 5.20 27.78 -10.01
C LYS A 68 4.61 26.40 -10.29
N LYS A 69 5.49 25.43 -10.53
CA LYS A 69 5.15 24.02 -10.57
C LYS A 69 5.30 23.45 -9.18
N VAL A 70 4.22 23.03 -8.57
CA VAL A 70 4.17 22.56 -7.18
C VAL A 70 3.76 21.10 -7.16
N SER A 71 4.44 20.28 -6.33
CA SER A 71 4.08 18.88 -6.13
C SER A 71 2.81 18.73 -5.30
N THR A 72 1.89 17.88 -5.74
CA THR A 72 0.62 17.56 -5.06
C THR A 72 0.47 16.06 -4.89
N PRO A 73 -0.34 15.58 -3.94
CA PRO A 73 -0.73 14.17 -3.90
C PRO A 73 -1.41 13.73 -5.20
N ILE A 74 -1.26 12.45 -5.52
CA ILE A 74 -1.95 11.83 -6.68
C ILE A 74 -3.44 11.67 -6.37
N GLY A 75 -3.76 11.24 -5.14
CA GLY A 75 -5.12 10.96 -4.69
C GLY A 75 -5.25 9.57 -4.06
N VAL A 76 -6.03 8.69 -4.67
CA VAL A 76 -6.25 7.32 -4.19
C VAL A 76 -5.45 6.33 -5.04
N ILE A 77 -4.54 5.61 -4.39
CA ILE A 77 -3.67 4.65 -5.04
C ILE A 77 -4.15 3.23 -4.73
N GLY A 78 -4.55 2.50 -5.76
CA GLY A 78 -4.84 1.07 -5.68
C GLY A 78 -3.56 0.25 -5.82
N VAL A 79 -3.22 -0.57 -4.83
CA VAL A 79 -2.01 -1.41 -4.91
C VAL A 79 -2.39 -2.88 -4.85
N ILE A 80 -2.04 -3.60 -5.91
CA ILE A 80 -2.29 -5.04 -6.06
C ILE A 80 -0.96 -5.75 -5.97
N TYR A 81 -0.75 -6.55 -4.91
CA TYR A 81 0.53 -7.18 -4.64
C TYR A 81 0.40 -8.66 -4.29
N GLU A 82 1.48 -9.40 -4.49
CA GLU A 82 1.56 -10.82 -4.15
C GLU A 82 1.83 -11.02 -2.65
N SER A 83 2.03 -12.25 -2.25
CA SER A 83 2.10 -12.74 -0.88
C SER A 83 3.34 -12.27 -0.11
N ARG A 84 3.45 -10.97 0.13
CA ARG A 84 4.50 -10.33 0.93
C ARG A 84 3.88 -9.38 1.95
N PRO A 85 3.68 -9.79 3.20
CA PRO A 85 2.96 -8.98 4.18
C PRO A 85 3.59 -7.62 4.48
N ASN A 86 4.92 -7.49 4.43
CA ASN A 86 5.62 -6.23 4.65
C ASN A 86 5.16 -5.13 3.67
N VAL A 87 4.80 -5.50 2.43
CA VAL A 87 4.32 -4.54 1.42
C VAL A 87 3.09 -3.78 1.89
N THR A 88 2.20 -4.41 2.68
CA THR A 88 1.05 -3.74 3.28
C THR A 88 1.48 -2.53 4.11
N ALA A 89 2.50 -2.70 4.93
CA ALA A 89 2.99 -1.66 5.83
C ALA A 89 3.79 -0.58 5.09
N ASP A 90 4.69 -1.00 4.21
CA ASP A 90 5.54 -0.08 3.44
C ASP A 90 4.69 0.83 2.54
N VAL A 91 3.73 0.26 1.81
CA VAL A 91 2.85 1.02 0.91
C VAL A 91 1.93 1.96 1.69
N ALA A 92 1.32 1.47 2.79
CA ALA A 92 0.48 2.33 3.63
C ALA A 92 1.26 3.55 4.15
N ALA A 93 2.50 3.33 4.63
CA ALA A 93 3.36 4.41 5.12
C ALA A 93 3.76 5.39 4.01
N LEU A 94 4.16 4.90 2.84
CA LEU A 94 4.54 5.74 1.69
C LEU A 94 3.36 6.57 1.18
N CYS A 95 2.18 5.98 1.04
CA CYS A 95 0.98 6.70 0.62
C CYS A 95 0.63 7.80 1.62
N LEU A 96 0.62 7.50 2.92
CA LEU A 96 0.35 8.49 3.96
C LEU A 96 1.40 9.61 3.97
N LYS A 97 2.70 9.28 3.85
CA LYS A 97 3.79 10.27 3.80
C LYS A 97 3.67 11.22 2.62
N SER A 98 3.14 10.74 1.49
CA SER A 98 2.93 11.51 0.27
C SER A 98 1.52 12.09 0.13
N GLY A 99 0.71 12.06 1.22
CA GLY A 99 -0.64 12.64 1.26
C GLY A 99 -1.69 11.88 0.45
N ASN A 100 -1.40 10.64 0.06
CA ASN A 100 -2.29 9.80 -0.71
C ASN A 100 -3.09 8.85 0.18
N CYS A 101 -4.29 8.48 -0.26
CA CYS A 101 -5.01 7.34 0.27
C CYS A 101 -4.58 6.06 -0.45
N SER A 102 -4.74 4.91 0.21
CA SER A 102 -4.40 3.62 -0.37
C SER A 102 -5.53 2.60 -0.26
N ILE A 103 -5.77 1.87 -1.34
CA ILE A 103 -6.62 0.68 -1.38
C ILE A 103 -5.72 -0.51 -1.66
N LEU A 104 -5.54 -1.37 -0.67
CA LEU A 104 -4.57 -2.46 -0.66
C LEU A 104 -5.24 -3.80 -0.94
N ARG A 105 -4.76 -4.51 -1.95
CA ARG A 105 -5.16 -5.89 -2.26
C ARG A 105 -3.94 -6.80 -2.31
N GLY A 106 -3.67 -7.50 -1.24
CA GLY A 106 -2.58 -8.48 -1.14
C GLY A 106 -2.97 -9.88 -1.61
N GLY A 107 -1.98 -10.72 -1.83
CA GLY A 107 -2.17 -12.14 -2.15
C GLY A 107 -2.99 -12.87 -1.09
N SER A 108 -3.81 -13.84 -1.53
CA SER A 108 -4.71 -14.61 -0.66
C SER A 108 -4.00 -15.47 0.39
N GLU A 109 -2.73 -15.80 0.16
CA GLU A 109 -1.91 -16.58 1.09
C GLU A 109 -1.42 -15.78 2.30
N ALA A 110 -1.43 -14.44 2.22
CA ALA A 110 -1.02 -13.54 3.30
C ALA A 110 -2.20 -12.74 3.89
N ILE A 111 -3.42 -13.22 3.72
CA ILE A 111 -4.63 -12.43 4.01
C ILE A 111 -4.75 -12.04 5.49
N ASN A 112 -4.42 -12.93 6.43
CA ASN A 112 -4.51 -12.65 7.86
C ASN A 112 -3.42 -11.65 8.29
N SER A 113 -2.20 -11.83 7.80
CA SER A 113 -1.07 -10.91 8.04
C SER A 113 -1.34 -9.52 7.48
N ASN A 114 -1.82 -9.43 6.25
CA ASN A 114 -2.16 -8.16 5.62
C ASN A 114 -3.30 -7.45 6.35
N LYS A 115 -4.32 -8.22 6.75
CA LYS A 115 -5.48 -7.71 7.51
C LYS A 115 -5.07 -7.10 8.85
N ILE A 116 -4.22 -7.80 9.63
CA ILE A 116 -3.79 -7.27 10.92
C ILE A 116 -2.90 -6.04 10.74
N LEU A 117 -1.99 -6.01 9.77
CA LEU A 117 -1.14 -4.85 9.51
C LEU A 117 -1.99 -3.63 9.09
N ALA A 118 -2.91 -3.78 8.15
CA ALA A 118 -3.81 -2.71 7.74
C ALA A 118 -4.69 -2.23 8.91
N HIS A 119 -5.18 -3.14 9.74
CA HIS A 119 -5.95 -2.80 10.94
C HIS A 119 -5.15 -1.93 11.91
N LEU A 120 -3.90 -2.27 12.19
CA LEU A 120 -3.02 -1.50 13.07
C LEU A 120 -2.72 -0.10 12.51
N PHE A 121 -2.57 0.05 11.20
CA PHE A 121 -2.48 1.37 10.56
C PHE A 121 -3.75 2.18 10.78
N ARG A 122 -4.92 1.59 10.57
CA ARG A 122 -6.22 2.25 10.76
C ARG A 122 -6.44 2.68 12.21
N GLU A 123 -6.06 1.85 13.18
CA GLU A 123 -6.09 2.21 14.61
C GLU A 123 -5.14 3.38 14.92
N ALA A 124 -3.92 3.36 14.37
CA ALA A 124 -2.96 4.43 14.56
C ALA A 124 -3.47 5.76 13.97
N LEU A 125 -4.05 5.74 12.77
CA LEU A 125 -4.66 6.92 12.14
C LEU A 125 -5.77 7.49 13.04
N GLN A 126 -6.69 6.65 13.51
CA GLN A 126 -7.81 7.06 14.35
C GLN A 126 -7.32 7.67 15.67
N LYS A 127 -6.31 7.09 16.31
CA LYS A 127 -5.70 7.64 17.54
C LYS A 127 -5.07 9.02 17.32
N ASN A 128 -4.59 9.29 16.13
CA ASN A 128 -4.00 10.58 15.73
C ASN A 128 -5.01 11.52 15.05
N LYS A 129 -6.32 11.26 15.15
CA LYS A 129 -7.41 12.06 14.56
C LYS A 129 -7.33 12.20 13.04
N ILE A 130 -6.68 11.23 12.37
CA ILE A 130 -6.64 11.12 10.91
C ILE A 130 -7.71 10.13 10.48
N ASN A 131 -8.35 10.39 9.35
CA ASN A 131 -9.38 9.49 8.82
C ASN A 131 -8.79 8.09 8.56
N LYS A 132 -9.29 7.09 9.28
CA LYS A 132 -8.84 5.70 9.14
C LYS A 132 -9.04 5.13 7.73
N ASN A 133 -9.92 5.74 6.92
CA ASN A 133 -10.17 5.30 5.55
C ASN A 133 -9.08 5.74 4.55
N CYS A 134 -8.08 6.52 4.99
CA CYS A 134 -6.88 6.76 4.18
C CYS A 134 -6.10 5.47 3.89
N VAL A 135 -6.28 4.42 4.71
CA VAL A 135 -5.73 3.08 4.44
C VAL A 135 -6.88 2.07 4.46
N GLN A 136 -7.16 1.48 3.31
CA GLN A 136 -8.19 0.46 3.15
C GLN A 136 -7.54 -0.86 2.69
N PHE A 137 -8.06 -1.97 3.19
CA PHE A 137 -7.60 -3.30 2.81
C PHE A 137 -8.78 -4.15 2.34
N ILE A 138 -8.65 -4.75 1.18
CA ILE A 138 -9.65 -5.64 0.61
C ILE A 138 -9.47 -7.03 1.21
N ASN A 139 -10.31 -7.35 2.19
CA ASN A 139 -10.31 -8.62 2.91
C ASN A 139 -11.11 -9.68 2.12
N SER A 140 -10.59 -10.10 0.97
CA SER A 140 -11.21 -11.16 0.19
C SER A 140 -10.18 -12.01 -0.54
N ARG A 141 -10.47 -13.31 -0.63
CA ARG A 141 -9.68 -14.28 -1.41
C ARG A 141 -10.14 -14.37 -2.86
N ASP A 142 -11.30 -13.82 -3.18
CA ASP A 142 -11.86 -13.89 -4.53
C ASP A 142 -11.01 -13.06 -5.51
N ARG A 143 -10.57 -13.74 -6.59
CA ARG A 143 -9.79 -13.10 -7.66
C ARG A 143 -10.62 -12.18 -8.54
N LYS A 144 -11.95 -12.39 -8.61
CA LYS A 144 -12.87 -11.51 -9.36
C LYS A 144 -12.88 -10.08 -8.81
N ILE A 145 -12.54 -9.90 -7.54
CA ILE A 145 -12.40 -8.56 -6.95
C ILE A 145 -11.29 -7.75 -7.63
N VAL A 146 -10.19 -8.41 -8.04
CA VAL A 146 -9.14 -7.72 -8.80
C VAL A 146 -9.69 -7.22 -10.13
N ASP A 147 -10.49 -8.04 -10.83
CA ASP A 147 -11.09 -7.65 -12.10
C ASP A 147 -12.07 -6.45 -11.91
N ASN A 148 -12.83 -6.44 -10.83
CA ASN A 148 -13.68 -5.30 -10.46
C ASN A 148 -12.87 -4.04 -10.11
N LEU A 149 -11.76 -4.19 -9.37
CA LEU A 149 -10.86 -3.07 -9.08
C LEU A 149 -10.33 -2.42 -10.36
N LEU A 150 -9.92 -3.24 -11.33
CA LEU A 150 -9.32 -2.78 -12.57
C LEU A 150 -10.35 -2.14 -13.52
N SER A 151 -11.57 -2.67 -13.57
CA SER A 151 -12.55 -2.32 -14.61
C SER A 151 -13.65 -1.37 -14.14
N LYS A 152 -13.95 -1.29 -12.82
CA LYS A 152 -15.16 -0.59 -12.32
C LYS A 152 -14.87 0.51 -11.30
N MET A 153 -13.60 0.67 -10.90
CA MET A 153 -13.23 1.61 -9.83
C MET A 153 -12.55 2.89 -10.34
N ASN A 154 -12.65 3.18 -11.61
CA ASN A 154 -12.04 4.36 -12.26
C ASN A 154 -12.52 5.71 -11.69
N ASN A 155 -13.70 5.77 -11.05
CA ASN A 155 -14.17 6.97 -10.36
C ASN A 155 -13.67 7.10 -8.92
N TYR A 156 -12.96 6.08 -8.39
CA TYR A 156 -12.56 6.01 -6.99
C TYR A 156 -11.06 5.79 -6.80
N ILE A 157 -10.36 5.37 -7.84
CA ILE A 157 -8.92 5.08 -7.83
C ILE A 157 -8.27 5.87 -8.97
N ASP A 158 -7.26 6.67 -8.62
CA ASP A 158 -6.56 7.52 -9.58
C ASP A 158 -5.44 6.75 -10.30
N VAL A 159 -4.78 5.83 -9.58
CA VAL A 159 -3.65 5.06 -10.11
C VAL A 159 -3.64 3.65 -9.53
N ILE A 160 -3.29 2.67 -10.36
CA ILE A 160 -3.01 1.28 -9.95
C ILE A 160 -1.51 1.00 -10.01
N VAL A 161 -0.98 0.43 -8.94
CA VAL A 161 0.41 -0.04 -8.86
C VAL A 161 0.42 -1.56 -8.66
N PRO A 162 0.71 -2.36 -9.68
CA PRO A 162 0.89 -3.80 -9.53
C PRO A 162 2.29 -4.12 -9.00
N ARG A 163 2.38 -5.03 -8.02
CA ARG A 163 3.65 -5.52 -7.48
C ARG A 163 3.67 -7.03 -7.37
N GLY A 164 4.31 -7.69 -8.30
CA GLY A 164 4.38 -9.15 -8.34
C GLY A 164 5.04 -9.69 -9.59
N GLY A 165 4.81 -10.96 -9.88
CA GLY A 165 5.36 -11.61 -11.08
C GLY A 165 4.75 -11.10 -12.38
N LYS A 166 5.41 -11.43 -13.50
CA LYS A 166 5.03 -11.00 -14.86
C LYS A 166 3.54 -11.22 -15.16
N GLY A 167 2.97 -12.34 -14.71
CA GLY A 167 1.55 -12.67 -14.93
C GLY A 167 0.56 -11.68 -14.29
N LEU A 168 0.85 -11.20 -13.07
CA LEU A 168 0.05 -10.16 -12.43
C LEU A 168 0.18 -8.83 -13.16
N ILE A 169 1.41 -8.42 -13.45
CA ILE A 169 1.69 -7.15 -14.13
C ILE A 169 1.00 -7.11 -15.50
N SER A 170 1.18 -8.15 -16.33
CA SER A 170 0.54 -8.24 -17.65
C SER A 170 -0.99 -8.24 -17.56
N LYS A 171 -1.56 -8.93 -16.55
CA LYS A 171 -3.01 -8.91 -16.33
C LYS A 171 -3.49 -7.50 -16.00
N VAL A 172 -2.82 -6.80 -15.09
CA VAL A 172 -3.20 -5.45 -14.70
C VAL A 172 -3.09 -4.50 -15.89
N GLN A 173 -2.00 -4.52 -16.62
CA GLN A 173 -1.79 -3.67 -17.80
C GLN A 173 -2.84 -3.90 -18.90
N LYS A 174 -3.25 -5.17 -19.10
CA LYS A 174 -4.21 -5.54 -20.15
C LYS A 174 -5.66 -5.17 -19.81
N PHE A 175 -6.05 -5.25 -18.54
CA PHE A 175 -7.47 -5.18 -18.14
C PHE A 175 -7.81 -3.95 -17.30
N SER A 176 -6.84 -3.08 -17.00
CA SER A 176 -7.10 -1.88 -16.22
C SER A 176 -7.68 -0.76 -17.08
N ASN A 177 -8.82 -0.22 -16.62
CA ASN A 177 -9.39 1.04 -17.12
C ASN A 177 -8.85 2.25 -16.33
N ILE A 178 -7.93 2.02 -15.39
CA ILE A 178 -7.30 3.01 -14.54
C ILE A 178 -5.83 3.10 -14.94
N HIS A 179 -5.22 4.28 -14.83
CA HIS A 179 -3.81 4.47 -15.12
C HIS A 179 -2.94 3.52 -14.28
N VAL A 180 -1.97 2.85 -14.91
CA VAL A 180 -1.07 1.87 -14.28
C VAL A 180 0.36 2.40 -14.34
N ILE A 181 1.03 2.37 -13.19
CA ILE A 181 2.45 2.74 -13.03
C ILE A 181 3.28 1.50 -12.66
#